data_a26ffe5c0be4b2da82c091692c516390
#
_entry.id   a26ffe5c0be4b2da82c091692c516390
#
_cell.length_a   1.000
_cell.length_b   1.000
_cell.length_c   1.000
_cell.angle_alpha   90.00
_cell.angle_beta   90.00
_cell.angle_gamma   90.00
#
_symmetry.space_group_name_H-M   'P 1'
#
loop_
_entity.id
_entity.type
_entity.pdbx_description
1 polymer ?
#
loop_
_entity_poly.entity_id
_entity_poly.type
_entity_poly.pdbx_seq_one_letter_code
_entity_poly.pdbx_strand_id
1 'polypeptide(L)'
;MDLKTYNYTKDELKAFAYAIIKTNKGDMTLKLYPEETPITVANFAYLAKSGFYDGLKFHRVIPNFVIQGGCPLGTGTGGPSWRIACECDKNTHKHQRGALSMAHAGRDTGGSQFFVCHSKQPHLDGVHTVFGDIVDEDSLKVLDSIKAGDTIKTIEIKEAI
;
A
#
# COMPACT_ATOMS: atom_id res chain seq x y z
N MET A 1 17.13 -8.02 13.32
CA MET A 1 17.02 -6.75 12.57
C MET A 1 16.03 -5.85 13.28
N ASP A 2 16.47 -4.63 13.59
CA ASP A 2 15.61 -3.66 14.24
C ASP A 2 14.53 -3.17 13.27
N LEU A 3 13.33 -2.96 13.79
CA LEU A 3 12.23 -2.43 13.00
C LEU A 3 12.39 -0.92 12.84
N LYS A 4 12.15 -0.42 11.63
CA LYS A 4 12.20 1.01 11.38
C LYS A 4 10.97 1.69 11.97
N THR A 5 11.20 2.82 12.64
CA THR A 5 10.13 3.65 13.18
C THR A 5 10.23 5.06 12.59
N TYR A 6 9.16 5.83 12.75
CA TYR A 6 9.08 7.19 12.22
C TYR A 6 8.59 8.12 13.33
N ASN A 7 9.21 9.29 13.42
CA ASN A 7 8.95 10.27 14.47
C ASN A 7 8.13 11.45 13.97
N TYR A 8 7.09 11.18 13.23
CA TYR A 8 6.16 12.22 12.78
C TYR A 8 5.17 12.57 13.89
N THR A 9 4.88 13.86 14.06
CA THR A 9 3.81 14.32 14.93
C THR A 9 2.47 14.01 14.28
N LYS A 10 1.38 14.10 15.07
CA LYS A 10 0.02 13.92 14.53
C LYS A 10 -0.28 14.92 13.43
N ASP A 11 0.18 16.17 13.56
CA ASP A 11 -0.01 17.20 12.53
C ASP A 11 0.78 16.89 11.26
N GLU A 12 2.00 16.38 11.40
CA GLU A 12 2.80 15.97 10.24
C GLU A 12 2.15 14.80 9.49
N LEU A 13 1.59 13.83 10.23
CA LEU A 13 0.90 12.68 9.65
C LEU A 13 -0.35 13.07 8.85
N LYS A 14 -0.99 14.19 9.17
CA LYS A 14 -2.14 14.68 8.41
C LYS A 14 -1.82 15.01 6.96
N ALA A 15 -0.56 15.32 6.66
CA ALA A 15 -0.10 15.54 5.29
C ALA A 15 -0.11 14.25 4.45
N PHE A 16 -0.17 13.10 5.08
CA PHE A 16 -0.22 11.79 4.43
C PHE A 16 -1.66 11.25 4.36
N ALA A 17 -2.58 12.11 3.91
CA ALA A 17 -4.00 11.77 3.92
C ALA A 17 -4.44 10.95 2.72
N TYR A 18 -3.79 11.14 1.57
CA TYR A 18 -4.17 10.49 0.31
C TYR A 18 -2.94 10.04 -0.46
N ALA A 19 -3.12 8.98 -1.25
CA ALA A 19 -2.13 8.52 -2.22
C ALA A 19 -2.78 8.41 -3.59
N ILE A 20 -2.04 8.76 -4.63
CA ILE A 20 -2.44 8.50 -6.01
C ILE A 20 -1.40 7.56 -6.61
N ILE A 21 -1.80 6.33 -6.89
CA ILE A 21 -0.94 5.35 -7.55
C ILE A 21 -1.17 5.52 -9.05
N LYS A 22 -0.20 6.13 -9.73
CA LYS A 22 -0.27 6.38 -11.18
C LYS A 22 0.32 5.18 -11.91
N THR A 23 -0.49 4.58 -12.77
CA THR A 23 -0.11 3.38 -13.50
C THR A 23 -0.26 3.57 -15.01
N ASN A 24 0.27 2.62 -15.78
CA ASN A 24 0.06 2.63 -17.23
C ASN A 24 -1.41 2.37 -17.64
N LYS A 25 -2.26 1.98 -16.69
CA LYS A 25 -3.71 1.78 -16.94
C LYS A 25 -4.56 2.94 -16.42
N GLY A 26 -3.96 3.91 -15.73
CA GLY A 26 -4.65 5.05 -15.13
C GLY A 26 -4.27 5.22 -13.67
N ASP A 27 -4.97 6.11 -13.00
CA ASP A 27 -4.68 6.49 -11.61
C ASP A 27 -5.66 5.82 -10.65
N MET A 28 -5.13 5.35 -9.52
CA MET A 28 -5.94 4.91 -8.39
C MET A 28 -5.74 5.90 -7.25
N THR A 29 -6.82 6.55 -6.83
CA THR A 29 -6.82 7.48 -5.71
C THR A 29 -7.30 6.76 -4.46
N LEU A 30 -6.50 6.85 -3.39
CA LEU A 30 -6.77 6.15 -2.14
C LEU A 30 -6.71 7.12 -0.97
N LYS A 31 -7.58 6.89 0.00
CA LYS A 31 -7.47 7.54 1.31
C LYS A 31 -6.56 6.68 2.18
N LEU A 32 -5.64 7.32 2.90
CA LEU A 32 -4.74 6.65 3.84
C LEU A 32 -5.25 6.85 5.28
N TYR A 33 -4.79 5.99 6.19
CA TYR A 33 -5.21 6.01 7.60
C TYR A 33 -4.04 6.24 8.54
N PRO A 34 -3.43 7.45 8.50
CA PRO A 34 -2.23 7.72 9.32
C PRO A 34 -2.50 7.71 10.82
N GLU A 35 -3.74 7.92 11.24
CA GLU A 35 -4.10 7.89 12.66
C GLU A 35 -4.15 6.47 13.20
N GLU A 36 -4.63 5.52 12.39
CA GLU A 36 -4.77 4.11 12.78
C GLU A 36 -3.48 3.33 12.54
N THR A 37 -2.78 3.63 11.44
CA THR A 37 -1.59 2.90 11.02
C THR A 37 -0.43 3.87 10.73
N PRO A 38 0.07 4.58 11.76
CA PRO A 38 1.04 5.66 11.53
C PRO A 38 2.38 5.17 10.96
N ILE A 39 2.86 4.02 11.39
CA ILE A 39 4.15 3.49 10.91
C ILE A 39 4.02 3.05 9.45
N THR A 40 2.98 2.31 9.13
CA THR A 40 2.76 1.80 7.77
C THR A 40 2.54 2.94 6.78
N VAL A 41 1.72 3.93 7.13
CA VAL A 41 1.48 5.11 6.28
C VAL A 41 2.75 5.94 6.13
N ALA A 42 3.47 6.20 7.21
CA ALA A 42 4.71 6.98 7.16
C ALA A 42 5.77 6.29 6.28
N ASN A 43 5.88 4.97 6.41
CA ASN A 43 6.81 4.17 5.61
C ASN A 43 6.45 4.24 4.11
N PHE A 44 5.19 4.03 3.80
CA PHE A 44 4.68 4.10 2.43
C PHE A 44 4.90 5.50 1.83
N ALA A 45 4.59 6.55 2.60
CA ALA A 45 4.78 7.94 2.19
C ALA A 45 6.26 8.27 1.96
N TYR A 46 7.14 7.81 2.85
CA TYR A 46 8.58 8.01 2.71
C TYR A 46 9.09 7.38 1.41
N LEU A 47 8.73 6.13 1.16
CA LEU A 47 9.14 5.42 -0.05
C LEU A 47 8.58 6.07 -1.31
N ALA A 48 7.31 6.48 -1.28
CA ALA A 48 6.67 7.15 -2.42
C ALA A 48 7.36 8.47 -2.74
N LYS A 49 7.61 9.29 -1.74
CA LYS A 49 8.25 10.61 -1.92
C LYS A 49 9.71 10.50 -2.36
N SER A 50 10.39 9.43 -1.99
CA SER A 50 11.78 9.21 -2.39
C SER A 50 11.92 8.63 -3.81
N GLY A 51 10.80 8.35 -4.48
CA GLY A 51 10.82 7.76 -5.82
C GLY A 51 11.05 6.27 -5.85
N PHE A 52 10.99 5.61 -4.69
CA PHE A 52 11.26 4.16 -4.60
C PHE A 52 10.34 3.33 -5.48
N TYR A 53 9.07 3.73 -5.57
CA TYR A 53 8.07 2.97 -6.34
C TYR A 53 8.07 3.28 -7.83
N ASP A 54 8.77 4.31 -8.27
CA ASP A 54 8.76 4.72 -9.67
C ASP A 54 9.32 3.63 -10.58
N GLY A 55 8.51 3.21 -11.56
CA GLY A 55 8.90 2.19 -12.52
C GLY A 55 8.78 0.74 -12.03
N LEU A 56 8.34 0.52 -10.81
CA LEU A 56 8.12 -0.84 -10.29
C LEU A 56 6.85 -1.45 -10.89
N LYS A 57 6.74 -2.77 -10.80
CA LYS A 57 5.65 -3.52 -11.43
C LYS A 57 4.68 -4.08 -10.40
N PHE A 58 3.45 -4.32 -10.86
CA PHE A 58 2.54 -5.25 -10.20
C PHE A 58 2.96 -6.66 -10.61
N HIS A 59 3.83 -7.26 -9.84
CA HIS A 59 4.44 -8.55 -10.19
C HIS A 59 3.51 -9.74 -9.94
N ARG A 60 2.45 -9.54 -9.16
CA ARG A 60 1.50 -10.61 -8.81
C ARG A 60 0.08 -10.05 -8.88
N VAL A 61 -0.71 -10.58 -9.80
CA VAL A 61 -2.12 -10.21 -9.96
C VAL A 61 -2.94 -11.49 -10.01
N ILE A 62 -3.84 -11.66 -9.05
CA ILE A 62 -4.74 -12.80 -8.98
C ILE A 62 -6.17 -12.29 -9.06
N PRO A 63 -6.92 -12.59 -10.14
CA PRO A 63 -8.30 -12.14 -10.29
C PRO A 63 -9.16 -12.53 -9.10
N ASN A 64 -10.05 -11.61 -8.70
CA ASN A 64 -10.93 -11.77 -7.54
C ASN A 64 -10.22 -11.90 -6.20
N PHE A 65 -8.92 -11.62 -6.17
CA PHE A 65 -8.13 -11.62 -4.96
C PHE A 65 -7.41 -10.28 -4.79
N VAL A 66 -6.21 -10.12 -5.35
CA VAL A 66 -5.42 -8.91 -5.16
C VAL A 66 -4.59 -8.55 -6.40
N ILE A 67 -4.18 -7.27 -6.47
CA ILE A 67 -3.01 -6.85 -7.23
C ILE A 67 -1.92 -6.50 -6.23
N GLN A 68 -0.71 -7.00 -6.44
CA GLN A 68 0.43 -6.80 -5.54
C GLN A 68 1.62 -6.23 -6.28
N GLY A 69 2.23 -5.20 -5.72
CA GLY A 69 3.38 -4.55 -6.32
C GLY A 69 4.31 -3.94 -5.28
N GLY A 70 5.27 -3.15 -5.75
CA GLY A 70 6.21 -2.45 -4.87
C GLY A 70 7.47 -3.24 -4.53
N CYS A 71 7.71 -4.36 -5.20
CA CYS A 71 8.96 -5.11 -5.06
C CYS A 71 10.01 -4.53 -6.03
N PRO A 72 11.16 -4.02 -5.54
CA PRO A 72 12.17 -3.43 -6.42
C PRO A 72 12.81 -4.44 -7.37
N LEU A 73 12.74 -5.73 -7.05
CA LEU A 73 13.27 -6.79 -7.90
C LEU A 73 12.21 -7.38 -8.85
N GLY A 74 10.93 -7.05 -8.63
CA GLY A 74 9.83 -7.61 -9.41
C GLY A 74 9.59 -9.10 -9.19
N THR A 75 10.15 -9.68 -8.13
CA THR A 75 10.08 -11.12 -7.84
C THR A 75 9.25 -11.46 -6.61
N GLY A 76 8.89 -10.46 -5.81
CA GLY A 76 8.21 -10.67 -4.54
C GLY A 76 9.15 -10.85 -3.37
N THR A 77 10.46 -10.87 -3.59
CA THR A 77 11.47 -11.10 -2.55
C THR A 77 12.25 -9.85 -2.16
N GLY A 78 12.10 -8.75 -2.89
CA GLY A 78 12.83 -7.51 -2.64
C GLY A 78 12.07 -6.54 -1.76
N GLY A 79 12.80 -5.56 -1.23
CA GLY A 79 12.26 -4.48 -0.42
C GLY A 79 13.36 -3.51 -0.04
N PRO A 80 13.06 -2.52 0.82
CA PRO A 80 14.08 -1.64 1.37
C PRO A 80 14.98 -2.40 2.34
N SER A 81 16.03 -1.74 2.82
CA SER A 81 16.99 -2.35 3.76
C SER A 81 16.44 -2.52 5.18
N TRP A 82 15.18 -2.21 5.40
CA TRP A 82 14.53 -2.29 6.71
C TRP A 82 13.18 -2.99 6.64
N ARG A 83 12.61 -3.25 7.80
CA ARG A 83 11.27 -3.80 7.99
C ARG A 83 10.50 -2.92 8.97
N ILE A 84 9.18 -3.04 8.96
CA ILE A 84 8.29 -2.30 9.86
C ILE A 84 7.41 -3.27 10.64
N ALA A 85 6.96 -2.82 11.82
CA ALA A 85 6.04 -3.59 12.64
C ALA A 85 4.65 -3.66 12.01
N CYS A 86 3.96 -4.77 12.21
CA CYS A 86 2.55 -4.88 11.87
C CYS A 86 1.72 -3.97 12.78
N GLU A 87 0.70 -3.35 12.21
CA GLU A 87 -0.26 -2.52 12.96
C GLU A 87 -1.67 -3.12 12.84
N CYS A 88 -1.76 -4.40 12.53
CA CYS A 88 -3.02 -5.09 12.30
C CYS A 88 -3.81 -5.35 13.59
N ASP A 89 -3.17 -5.35 14.76
CA ASP A 89 -3.83 -5.61 16.04
C ASP A 89 -4.87 -4.53 16.39
N LYS A 90 -4.62 -3.29 15.97
CA LYS A 90 -5.50 -2.15 16.22
C LYS A 90 -6.27 -1.72 14.98
N ASN A 91 -6.26 -2.54 13.96
CA ASN A 91 -6.77 -2.21 12.63
C ASN A 91 -8.29 -2.39 12.62
N THR A 92 -9.03 -1.29 12.57
CA THR A 92 -10.50 -1.31 12.48
C THR A 92 -10.99 -1.47 11.05
N HIS A 93 -10.15 -1.10 10.06
CA HIS A 93 -10.47 -1.26 8.66
C HIS A 93 -10.21 -2.69 8.22
N LYS A 94 -11.06 -3.19 7.34
CA LYS A 94 -11.03 -4.59 6.90
C LYS A 94 -10.60 -4.70 5.44
N HIS A 95 -10.23 -5.90 5.01
CA HIS A 95 -9.85 -6.18 3.62
C HIS A 95 -11.10 -6.27 2.75
N GLN A 96 -11.65 -5.11 2.39
CA GLN A 96 -12.78 -4.99 1.48
C GLN A 96 -12.26 -4.70 0.06
N ARG A 97 -13.16 -4.71 -0.94
CA ARG A 97 -12.80 -4.30 -2.27
C ARG A 97 -12.20 -2.88 -2.25
N GLY A 98 -11.01 -2.73 -2.82
CA GLY A 98 -10.28 -1.48 -2.84
C GLY A 98 -9.38 -1.24 -1.64
N ALA A 99 -9.33 -2.15 -0.68
CA ALA A 99 -8.45 -2.01 0.50
C ALA A 99 -7.00 -2.09 0.09
N LEU A 100 -6.19 -1.15 0.60
CA LEU A 100 -4.74 -1.11 0.44
C LEU A 100 -4.11 -1.67 1.71
N SER A 101 -3.31 -2.71 1.55
CA SER A 101 -2.75 -3.44 2.68
C SER A 101 -1.27 -3.76 2.46
N MET A 102 -0.54 -3.94 3.56
CA MET A 102 0.89 -4.22 3.50
C MET A 102 1.16 -5.71 3.35
N ALA A 103 1.86 -6.08 2.29
CA ALA A 103 2.32 -7.45 2.08
C ALA A 103 3.50 -7.74 3.00
N HIS A 104 3.61 -8.99 3.47
CA HIS A 104 4.73 -9.44 4.29
C HIS A 104 4.89 -10.95 4.21
N ALA A 105 6.02 -11.43 4.75
CA ALA A 105 6.35 -12.86 4.82
C ALA A 105 6.24 -13.38 6.26
N GLY A 106 5.32 -12.83 7.03
CA GLY A 106 5.10 -13.10 8.44
C GLY A 106 5.02 -11.80 9.24
N ARG A 107 4.70 -11.90 10.52
CA ARG A 107 4.55 -10.72 11.38
C ARG A 107 5.83 -9.89 11.41
N ASP A 108 5.69 -8.56 11.32
CA ASP A 108 6.78 -7.60 11.42
C ASP A 108 7.85 -7.74 10.33
N THR A 109 7.44 -8.19 9.14
CA THR A 109 8.36 -8.31 7.99
C THR A 109 7.96 -7.43 6.80
N GLY A 110 7.02 -6.50 6.99
CA GLY A 110 6.62 -5.56 5.95
C GLY A 110 7.78 -4.64 5.56
N GLY A 111 7.81 -4.22 4.30
CA GLY A 111 8.83 -3.33 3.77
C GLY A 111 8.22 -2.36 2.76
N SER A 112 8.27 -2.71 1.47
CA SER A 112 7.74 -1.85 0.41
C SER A 112 6.55 -2.46 -0.33
N GLN A 113 6.39 -3.78 -0.30
CA GLN A 113 5.35 -4.42 -1.08
C GLN A 113 3.97 -4.19 -0.45
N PHE A 114 3.01 -3.91 -1.31
CA PHE A 114 1.63 -3.69 -0.92
C PHE A 114 0.70 -4.42 -1.90
N PHE A 115 -0.54 -4.58 -1.49
CA PHE A 115 -1.57 -5.11 -2.39
C PHE A 115 -2.87 -4.33 -2.24
N VAL A 116 -3.67 -4.35 -3.29
CA VAL A 116 -5.02 -3.78 -3.29
C VAL A 116 -6.00 -4.90 -3.59
N CYS A 117 -7.03 -5.03 -2.78
CA CYS A 117 -7.99 -6.13 -2.89
C CYS A 117 -8.98 -5.91 -4.03
N HIS A 118 -9.14 -6.91 -4.90
CA HIS A 118 -10.20 -6.94 -5.91
C HIS A 118 -11.57 -7.13 -5.27
N SER A 119 -11.63 -7.92 -4.20
CA SER A 119 -12.85 -8.28 -3.50
C SER A 119 -12.56 -8.47 -2.02
N LYS A 120 -13.60 -8.65 -1.22
CA LYS A 120 -13.48 -8.84 0.21
C LYS A 120 -12.64 -10.09 0.54
N GLN A 121 -11.64 -9.93 1.42
CA GLN A 121 -10.73 -11.00 1.82
C GLN A 121 -10.66 -11.09 3.34
N PRO A 122 -11.70 -11.61 4.01
CA PRO A 122 -11.78 -11.58 5.48
C PRO A 122 -10.69 -12.40 6.17
N HIS A 123 -10.12 -13.40 5.50
CA HIS A 123 -9.04 -14.21 6.07
C HIS A 123 -7.74 -13.44 6.28
N LEU A 124 -7.61 -12.26 5.67
CA LEU A 124 -6.43 -11.40 5.84
C LEU A 124 -6.59 -10.42 7.00
N ASP A 125 -7.80 -10.24 7.52
CA ASP A 125 -8.06 -9.33 8.62
C ASP A 125 -7.30 -9.77 9.88
N GLY A 126 -6.62 -8.81 10.51
CA GLY A 126 -5.79 -9.10 11.68
C GLY A 126 -4.43 -9.73 11.37
N VAL A 127 -4.14 -10.05 10.12
CA VAL A 127 -2.86 -10.63 9.68
C VAL A 127 -2.03 -9.60 8.91
N HIS A 128 -2.67 -8.85 8.03
CA HIS A 128 -2.05 -7.78 7.25
C HIS A 128 -2.63 -6.44 7.69
N THR A 129 -1.82 -5.38 7.60
CA THR A 129 -2.21 -4.02 7.99
C THR A 129 -2.93 -3.32 6.85
N VAL A 130 -4.22 -3.06 6.99
CA VAL A 130 -4.98 -2.21 6.06
C VAL A 130 -4.67 -0.75 6.39
N PHE A 131 -4.05 -0.04 5.45
CA PHE A 131 -3.65 1.36 5.69
C PHE A 131 -4.26 2.37 4.72
N GLY A 132 -5.18 1.92 3.86
CA GLY A 132 -5.90 2.80 2.95
C GLY A 132 -7.03 2.10 2.23
N ASP A 133 -7.82 2.87 1.49
CA ASP A 133 -8.91 2.37 0.65
C ASP A 133 -9.10 3.26 -0.57
N ILE A 134 -9.46 2.67 -1.70
CA ILE A 134 -9.84 3.39 -2.91
C ILE A 134 -11.09 4.24 -2.62
N VAL A 135 -11.12 5.47 -3.13
CA VAL A 135 -12.15 6.45 -2.80
C VAL A 135 -13.26 6.61 -3.86
N ASP A 136 -13.03 6.16 -5.11
CA ASP A 136 -14.00 6.39 -6.19
C ASP A 136 -14.09 5.24 -7.20
N GLU A 137 -15.14 5.26 -8.00
CA GLU A 137 -15.43 4.24 -9.01
C GLU A 137 -14.41 4.20 -10.14
N ASP A 138 -13.88 5.36 -10.55
CA ASP A 138 -12.89 5.40 -11.62
C ASP A 138 -11.61 4.67 -11.20
N SER A 139 -11.20 4.84 -9.95
CA SER A 139 -10.05 4.12 -9.38
C SER A 139 -10.31 2.61 -9.28
N LEU A 140 -11.54 2.21 -8.95
CA LEU A 140 -11.91 0.80 -8.95
C LEU A 140 -11.87 0.19 -10.35
N LYS A 141 -12.22 0.96 -11.38
CA LYS A 141 -12.09 0.51 -12.77
C LYS A 141 -10.63 0.30 -13.16
N VAL A 142 -9.74 1.18 -12.71
CA VAL A 142 -8.31 1.02 -12.92
C VAL A 142 -7.82 -0.25 -12.22
N LEU A 143 -8.21 -0.46 -10.96
CA LEU A 143 -7.90 -1.68 -10.21
C LEU A 143 -8.25 -2.93 -11.01
N ASP A 144 -9.45 -2.98 -11.59
CA ASP A 144 -9.91 -4.13 -12.35
C ASP A 144 -9.14 -4.32 -13.67
N SER A 145 -8.51 -3.27 -14.19
CA SER A 145 -7.77 -3.30 -15.45
C SER A 145 -6.29 -3.70 -15.29
N ILE A 146 -5.76 -3.67 -14.08
CA ILE A 146 -4.35 -4.00 -13.82
C ILE A 146 -4.11 -5.49 -14.07
N LYS A 147 -3.02 -5.78 -14.76
CA LYS A 147 -2.55 -7.15 -15.05
C LYS A 147 -1.11 -7.31 -14.60
N ALA A 148 -0.70 -8.55 -14.39
CA ALA A 148 0.70 -8.85 -14.02
C ALA A 148 1.65 -8.23 -15.05
N GLY A 149 2.64 -7.52 -14.58
CA GLY A 149 3.59 -6.80 -15.42
C GLY A 149 3.25 -5.34 -15.69
N ASP A 150 2.03 -4.89 -15.36
CA ASP A 150 1.69 -3.47 -15.44
C ASP A 150 2.59 -2.69 -14.48
N THR A 151 2.86 -1.41 -14.81
CA THR A 151 3.85 -0.61 -14.11
C THR A 151 3.22 0.49 -13.27
N ILE A 152 3.90 0.77 -12.16
CA ILE A 152 3.66 1.97 -11.34
C ILE A 152 4.53 3.07 -11.94
N LYS A 153 3.92 4.12 -12.49
CA LYS A 153 4.67 5.27 -12.98
C LYS A 153 5.27 6.04 -11.82
N THR A 154 4.45 6.35 -10.83
CA THR A 154 4.85 6.99 -9.59
C THR A 154 3.71 6.90 -8.59
N ILE A 155 4.01 7.15 -7.32
CA ILE A 155 2.99 7.28 -6.27
C ILE A 155 3.13 8.67 -5.66
N GLU A 156 2.06 9.46 -5.71
CA GLU A 156 2.02 10.79 -5.10
C GLU A 156 1.31 10.72 -3.75
N ILE A 157 1.86 11.41 -2.77
CA ILE A 157 1.25 11.54 -1.44
C ILE A 157 0.69 12.95 -1.32
N LYS A 158 -0.57 13.07 -0.90
CA LYS A 158 -1.28 14.36 -0.85
C LYS A 158 -2.00 14.55 0.46
N GLU A 159 -2.08 15.81 0.87
CA GLU A 159 -2.85 16.23 2.05
C GLU A 159 -4.34 16.34 1.70
N ALA A 160 -4.65 16.68 0.47
CA ALA A 160 -6.02 16.83 -0.04
C ALA A 160 -6.08 16.46 -1.53
N ILE A 161 -7.28 16.12 -1.98
CA ILE A 161 -7.55 15.81 -3.38
C ILE A 161 -8.62 16.70 -3.96
#